data_28a29c5a19ecb8c446e0b6f9d8118cd4
#
_entry.id   28a29c5a19ecb8c446e0b6f9d8118cd4
#
_cell.length_a   1.000
_cell.length_b   1.000
_cell.length_c   1.000
_cell.angle_alpha   90.00
_cell.angle_beta   90.00
_cell.angle_gamma   90.00
#
_symmetry.space_group_name_H-M   'P 1'
#
loop_
_entity.id
_entity.type
_entity.pdbx_description
1 polymer ?
#
loop_
_entity_poly.entity_id
_entity_poly.type
_entity_poly.pdbx_seq_one_letter_code
_entity_poly.pdbx_strand_id
1 'polypeptide(L)'
;MKKDAGLLFDFDIRVFDESEFHHWPKLPTDLKIKILEYIPFPTLRNFMFLSKDSYSLVTRLKTLVFNVSLSDIDNFKIKEVVVLLKEKKGRKYTYAGVRYNHSPRLVALATLFHFSTYMDIRETAMGLSALDPEEEHLLNVQPTTTVIAKDEFCIRAGASAIVSSFLRFLRPGCRLRVYPLREQKGFFLDTRFFDSVVVHASPAIDFDFTTGATDDQIVLFQCYDITMCVPNVTAKAINRIILEWLEGKREINVYALKGLGNVTKTEILQDVEVVPWEKFLTMIYNGDWWGLRLNQGEGTGLYNGARFLIVLVETDSCQLLDPYFCEK
;
A
#
# COMPACT_ATOMS: atom_id res chain seq x y z
N MET A 1 23.50 32.63 19.02
CA MET A 1 23.82 32.34 17.60
C MET A 1 22.65 31.54 17.03
N LYS A 2 21.75 32.21 16.34
CA LYS A 2 20.67 31.58 15.53
C LYS A 2 21.37 31.04 14.30
N LYS A 3 21.40 29.71 14.13
CA LYS A 3 21.69 29.08 12.84
C LYS A 3 20.38 28.97 12.10
N ASP A 4 20.27 29.77 11.07
CA ASP A 4 19.21 29.77 10.09
C ASP A 4 19.04 28.36 9.55
N ALA A 5 17.81 27.86 9.65
CA ALA A 5 17.35 26.73 8.86
C ALA A 5 17.27 27.20 7.40
N GLY A 6 18.41 27.17 6.73
CA GLY A 6 18.48 27.43 5.30
C GLY A 6 17.62 26.41 4.59
N LEU A 7 16.50 26.88 4.06
CA LEU A 7 15.79 26.23 2.99
C LEU A 7 16.79 26.01 1.85
N LEU A 8 17.26 24.76 1.73
CA LEU A 8 18.07 24.27 0.61
C LEU A 8 17.23 24.22 -0.67
N PHE A 9 16.79 25.35 -1.13
CA PHE A 9 16.29 25.53 -2.48
C PHE A 9 16.94 26.77 -3.07
N ASP A 10 18.13 26.57 -3.60
CA ASP A 10 18.72 27.47 -4.57
C ASP A 10 17.93 27.31 -5.88
N PHE A 11 16.71 27.85 -5.88
CA PHE A 11 15.97 28.06 -7.11
C PHE A 11 16.46 29.39 -7.67
N ASP A 12 17.14 29.29 -8.78
CA ASP A 12 17.28 30.40 -9.71
C ASP A 12 15.86 30.90 -10.03
N ILE A 13 15.33 31.78 -9.18
CA ILE A 13 14.08 32.49 -9.42
C ILE A 13 14.44 33.40 -10.58
N ARG A 14 14.31 32.92 -11.80
CA ARG A 14 14.20 33.80 -12.94
C ARG A 14 12.98 34.64 -12.65
N VAL A 15 13.22 35.87 -12.27
CA VAL A 15 12.20 36.90 -12.16
C VAL A 15 11.57 36.94 -13.54
N PHE A 16 10.36 36.37 -13.68
CA PHE A 16 9.57 36.50 -14.90
C PHE A 16 9.37 37.98 -15.08
N ASP A 17 9.85 38.53 -16.19
CA ASP A 17 9.58 39.90 -16.56
C ASP A 17 8.06 40.05 -16.59
N GLU A 18 7.50 41.01 -15.84
CA GLU A 18 6.05 41.25 -15.78
C GLU A 18 5.43 41.42 -17.16
N SER A 19 6.23 41.78 -18.16
CA SER A 19 5.82 41.91 -19.56
C SER A 19 5.43 40.56 -20.23
N GLU A 20 5.98 39.44 -19.77
CA GLU A 20 5.75 38.12 -20.42
C GLU A 20 4.44 37.44 -19.97
N PHE A 21 3.87 37.82 -18.82
CA PHE A 21 2.66 37.20 -18.26
C PHE A 21 1.43 38.10 -18.14
N HIS A 22 1.41 39.28 -18.81
CA HIS A 22 0.28 40.22 -18.74
C HIS A 22 -1.06 39.64 -19.25
N HIS A 23 -1.05 38.54 -19.98
CA HIS A 23 -2.25 37.84 -20.43
C HIS A 23 -2.80 36.82 -19.42
N TRP A 24 -2.02 36.44 -18.37
CA TRP A 24 -2.45 35.48 -17.38
C TRP A 24 -3.80 35.78 -16.73
N PRO A 25 -4.10 37.03 -16.30
CA PRO A 25 -5.39 37.36 -15.72
C PRO A 25 -6.55 37.13 -16.69
N LYS A 26 -6.33 37.28 -18.00
CA LYS A 26 -7.35 37.17 -19.05
C LYS A 26 -7.60 35.71 -19.49
N LEU A 27 -6.75 34.77 -19.12
CA LEU A 27 -6.94 33.36 -19.47
C LEU A 27 -8.17 32.78 -18.76
N PRO A 28 -9.00 31.99 -19.44
CA PRO A 28 -10.03 31.18 -18.80
C PRO A 28 -9.44 30.27 -17.71
N THR A 29 -10.20 30.06 -16.66
CA THR A 29 -9.77 29.23 -15.50
C THR A 29 -9.29 27.86 -15.92
N ASP A 30 -9.98 27.21 -16.86
CA ASP A 30 -9.63 25.87 -17.34
C ASP A 30 -8.28 25.83 -18.06
N LEU A 31 -7.94 26.88 -18.81
CA LEU A 31 -6.63 26.99 -19.43
C LEU A 31 -5.52 27.26 -18.40
N LYS A 32 -5.81 28.08 -17.39
CA LYS A 32 -4.89 28.29 -16.27
C LYS A 32 -4.59 26.96 -15.57
N ILE A 33 -5.61 26.17 -15.29
CA ILE A 33 -5.48 24.84 -14.67
C ILE A 33 -4.61 23.94 -15.54
N LYS A 34 -4.88 23.83 -16.85
CA LYS A 34 -4.07 23.03 -17.77
C LYS A 34 -2.59 23.46 -17.82
N ILE A 35 -2.32 24.75 -17.79
CA ILE A 35 -0.93 25.26 -17.74
C ILE A 35 -0.27 24.84 -16.42
N LEU A 36 -0.98 24.97 -15.30
CA LEU A 36 -0.46 24.61 -13.99
C LEU A 36 -0.17 23.11 -13.83
N GLU A 37 -0.88 22.25 -14.56
CA GLU A 37 -0.61 20.79 -14.59
C GLU A 37 0.80 20.44 -15.10
N TYR A 38 1.41 21.31 -15.88
CA TYR A 38 2.78 21.13 -16.40
C TYR A 38 3.87 21.71 -15.47
N ILE A 39 3.46 22.43 -14.42
CA ILE A 39 4.41 23.04 -13.49
C ILE A 39 4.78 22.01 -12.42
N PRO A 40 6.06 21.71 -12.20
CA PRO A 40 6.50 20.77 -11.19
C PRO A 40 6.12 21.26 -9.78
N PHE A 41 5.82 20.33 -8.88
CA PHE A 41 5.30 20.62 -7.53
C PHE A 41 6.07 21.66 -6.73
N PRO A 42 7.41 21.70 -6.67
CA PRO A 42 8.10 22.73 -5.91
C PRO A 42 7.74 24.14 -6.39
N THR A 43 7.70 24.34 -7.70
CA THR A 43 7.33 25.64 -8.32
C THR A 43 5.83 25.91 -8.16
N LEU A 44 4.99 24.90 -8.33
CA LEU A 44 3.56 24.98 -8.13
C LEU A 44 3.19 25.42 -6.70
N ARG A 45 3.90 24.87 -5.69
CA ARG A 45 3.77 25.28 -4.30
C ARG A 45 4.11 26.76 -4.11
N ASN A 46 5.21 27.21 -4.68
CA ASN A 46 5.59 28.63 -4.59
C ASN A 46 4.54 29.52 -5.26
N PHE A 47 4.04 29.12 -6.42
CA PHE A 47 2.95 29.79 -7.11
C PHE A 47 1.68 29.90 -6.25
N MET A 48 1.33 28.86 -5.50
CA MET A 48 0.17 28.83 -4.60
C MET A 48 0.19 29.98 -3.57
N PHE A 49 1.37 30.39 -3.10
CA PHE A 49 1.51 31.44 -2.10
C PHE A 49 1.55 32.87 -2.67
N LEU A 50 1.50 33.04 -4.01
CA LEU A 50 1.58 34.37 -4.61
C LEU A 50 0.30 35.20 -4.41
N SER A 51 -0.89 34.55 -4.43
CA SER A 51 -2.16 35.24 -4.28
C SER A 51 -3.29 34.26 -3.87
N LYS A 52 -4.45 34.81 -3.47
CA LYS A 52 -5.66 34.02 -3.22
C LYS A 52 -6.15 33.29 -4.48
N ASP A 53 -6.01 33.93 -5.65
CA ASP A 53 -6.37 33.32 -6.92
C ASP A 53 -5.44 32.17 -7.27
N SER A 54 -4.13 32.36 -7.09
CA SER A 54 -3.13 31.30 -7.28
C SER A 54 -3.41 30.12 -6.36
N TYR A 55 -3.72 30.37 -5.08
CA TYR A 55 -4.14 29.35 -4.13
C TYR A 55 -5.38 28.60 -4.61
N SER A 56 -6.43 29.32 -5.00
CA SER A 56 -7.68 28.73 -5.51
C SER A 56 -7.48 27.89 -6.77
N LEU A 57 -6.57 28.29 -7.65
CA LEU A 57 -6.25 27.53 -8.86
C LEU A 57 -5.50 26.25 -8.53
N VAL A 58 -4.45 26.34 -7.69
CA VAL A 58 -3.61 25.18 -7.34
C VAL A 58 -4.39 24.15 -6.54
N THR A 59 -5.28 24.56 -5.63
CA THR A 59 -6.12 23.64 -4.86
C THR A 59 -7.14 22.87 -5.71
N ARG A 60 -7.41 23.31 -6.94
CA ARG A 60 -8.21 22.53 -7.91
C ARG A 60 -7.40 21.48 -8.65
N LEU A 61 -6.06 21.59 -8.61
CA LEU A 61 -5.15 20.62 -9.20
C LEU A 61 -4.86 19.54 -8.15
N LYS A 62 -5.15 18.30 -8.49
CA LYS A 62 -4.63 17.17 -7.71
C LYS A 62 -3.26 16.80 -8.24
N THR A 63 -2.22 17.39 -7.66
CA THR A 63 -0.85 17.02 -7.97
C THR A 63 -0.59 15.57 -7.60
N LEU A 64 -0.10 14.78 -8.54
CA LEU A 64 0.26 13.40 -8.30
C LEU A 64 1.49 13.33 -7.39
N VAL A 65 1.33 12.72 -6.23
CA VAL A 65 2.43 12.42 -5.29
C VAL A 65 2.64 10.92 -5.29
N PHE A 66 3.86 10.49 -5.58
CA PHE A 66 4.16 9.07 -5.63
C PHE A 66 4.15 8.47 -4.23
N ASN A 67 4.87 9.04 -3.28
CA ASN A 67 4.97 8.52 -1.92
C ASN A 67 5.04 9.64 -0.88
N VAL A 68 4.35 9.47 0.23
CA VAL A 68 4.53 10.26 1.46
C VAL A 68 5.00 9.33 2.56
N SER A 69 6.17 9.58 3.12
CA SER A 69 6.72 8.79 4.21
C SER A 69 6.81 9.61 5.49
N LEU A 70 6.27 9.05 6.57
CA LEU A 70 6.27 9.59 7.93
C LEU A 70 6.96 8.58 8.83
N SER A 71 8.12 8.89 9.33
CA SER A 71 8.90 7.96 10.14
C SER A 71 9.08 8.46 11.58
N ASP A 72 8.49 7.75 12.52
CA ASP A 72 8.70 7.91 13.96
C ASP A 72 9.59 6.75 14.45
N ILE A 73 10.89 6.89 14.30
CA ILE A 73 11.80 5.79 14.62
C ILE A 73 12.28 5.83 16.07
N ASP A 74 12.33 7.01 16.73
CA ASP A 74 12.76 7.13 18.12
C ASP A 74 12.03 8.26 18.86
N ASN A 75 11.43 7.93 20.01
CA ASN A 75 10.96 8.87 21.03
C ASN A 75 9.92 9.91 20.59
N PHE A 76 8.80 9.48 19.99
CA PHE A 76 7.62 10.32 19.70
C PHE A 76 7.90 11.58 18.84
N LYS A 77 8.97 11.60 18.09
CA LYS A 77 9.28 12.67 17.13
C LYS A 77 9.40 12.10 15.74
N ILE A 78 8.59 12.59 14.83
CA ILE A 78 8.79 12.28 13.42
C ILE A 78 10.10 12.96 13.01
N LYS A 79 11.10 12.12 12.72
CA LYS A 79 12.40 12.60 12.26
C LYS A 79 12.32 13.18 10.87
N GLU A 80 11.41 12.67 10.06
CA GLU A 80 11.38 13.04 8.66
C GLU A 80 9.99 12.84 8.03
N VAL A 81 9.55 13.85 7.30
CA VAL A 81 8.45 13.75 6.34
C VAL A 81 9.04 13.87 4.95
N VAL A 82 8.93 12.82 4.14
CA VAL A 82 9.44 12.81 2.76
C VAL A 82 8.27 12.72 1.81
N VAL A 83 8.16 13.70 0.92
CA VAL A 83 7.20 13.69 -0.19
C VAL A 83 7.96 13.43 -1.48
N LEU A 84 7.75 12.27 -2.09
CA LEU A 84 8.39 11.90 -3.33
C LEU A 84 7.45 12.15 -4.50
N LEU A 85 7.91 12.97 -5.43
CA LEU A 85 7.25 13.24 -6.68
C LEU A 85 7.92 12.41 -7.78
N LYS A 86 7.10 11.75 -8.60
CA LYS A 86 7.58 10.99 -9.76
C LYS A 86 7.54 11.88 -10.99
N GLU A 87 8.70 12.34 -11.45
CA GLU A 87 8.83 13.04 -12.72
C GLU A 87 9.26 12.10 -13.84
N LYS A 88 8.61 12.19 -14.99
CA LYS A 88 9.01 11.44 -16.19
C LYS A 88 9.91 12.32 -17.06
N LYS A 89 11.20 12.02 -17.09
CA LYS A 89 12.14 12.59 -18.06
C LYS A 89 12.46 11.55 -19.13
N GLY A 90 11.82 11.64 -20.28
CA GLY A 90 11.99 10.64 -21.35
C GLY A 90 11.52 9.24 -20.91
N ARG A 91 12.44 8.24 -20.96
CA ARG A 91 12.18 6.87 -20.50
C ARG A 91 12.55 6.61 -19.03
N LYS A 92 13.13 7.59 -18.33
CA LYS A 92 13.55 7.45 -16.93
C LYS A 92 12.62 8.26 -16.02
N TYR A 93 12.35 7.72 -14.84
CA TYR A 93 11.67 8.44 -13.77
C TYR A 93 12.72 9.05 -12.84
N THR A 94 12.57 10.33 -12.54
CA THR A 94 13.32 11.01 -11.48
C THR A 94 12.37 11.29 -10.34
N TYR A 95 12.84 11.08 -9.10
CA TYR A 95 12.10 11.40 -7.89
C TYR A 95 12.66 12.70 -7.34
N ALA A 96 11.82 13.72 -7.25
CA ALA A 96 12.11 14.93 -6.49
C ALA A 96 11.40 14.80 -5.15
N GLY A 97 12.08 15.16 -4.05
CA GLY A 97 11.50 15.00 -2.71
C GLY A 97 11.61 16.29 -1.92
N VAL A 98 10.61 16.53 -1.08
CA VAL A 98 10.67 17.57 -0.03
C VAL A 98 10.82 16.86 1.30
N ARG A 99 11.84 17.22 2.05
CA ARG A 99 12.15 16.65 3.35
C ARG A 99 11.87 17.67 4.43
N TYR A 100 11.05 17.29 5.40
CA TYR A 100 10.78 18.08 6.59
C TYR A 100 11.43 17.39 7.79
N ASN A 101 12.46 18.00 8.38
CA ASN A 101 13.17 17.44 9.52
C ASN A 101 12.55 17.94 10.83
N HIS A 102 12.46 17.04 11.84
CA HIS A 102 12.11 17.36 13.21
C HIS A 102 10.72 18.01 13.44
N SER A 103 9.74 17.72 12.59
CA SER A 103 8.38 18.17 12.87
C SER A 103 7.75 17.36 14.00
N PRO A 104 6.98 17.99 14.91
CA PRO A 104 6.13 17.26 15.83
C PRO A 104 5.20 16.29 15.05
N ARG A 105 4.92 15.11 15.61
CA ARG A 105 4.13 14.07 14.97
C ARG A 105 2.73 14.54 14.57
N LEU A 106 2.06 15.29 15.46
CA LEU A 106 0.78 15.92 15.16
C LEU A 106 0.84 16.84 13.94
N VAL A 107 1.90 17.66 13.81
CA VAL A 107 2.10 18.56 12.64
C VAL A 107 2.30 17.76 11.37
N ALA A 108 3.03 16.66 11.44
CA ALA A 108 3.28 15.82 10.28
C ALA A 108 2.01 15.09 9.83
N LEU A 109 1.21 14.58 10.74
CA LEU A 109 -0.10 13.99 10.43
C LEU A 109 -1.06 15.05 9.86
N ALA A 110 -1.14 16.23 10.46
CA ALA A 110 -1.93 17.34 9.95
C ALA A 110 -1.47 17.74 8.53
N THR A 111 -0.16 17.72 8.29
CA THR A 111 0.42 17.99 6.96
C THR A 111 0.03 16.92 5.94
N LEU A 112 0.03 15.63 6.31
CA LEU A 112 -0.44 14.55 5.44
C LEU A 112 -1.90 14.77 5.02
N PHE A 113 -2.78 15.03 6.00
CA PHE A 113 -4.18 15.30 5.72
C PHE A 113 -4.39 16.57 4.89
N HIS A 114 -3.64 17.61 5.18
CA HIS A 114 -3.66 18.82 4.36
C HIS A 114 -3.21 18.54 2.92
N PHE A 115 -2.14 17.79 2.72
CA PHE A 115 -1.69 17.40 1.39
C PHE A 115 -2.75 16.58 0.64
N SER A 116 -3.45 15.67 1.32
CA SER A 116 -4.48 14.84 0.69
C SER A 116 -5.66 15.65 0.11
N THR A 117 -5.83 16.92 0.51
CA THR A 117 -6.89 17.79 -0.04
C THR A 117 -6.60 18.26 -1.46
N TYR A 118 -5.33 18.44 -1.81
CA TYR A 118 -4.91 18.97 -3.11
C TYR A 118 -3.87 18.11 -3.84
N MET A 119 -3.46 17.00 -3.24
CA MET A 119 -2.56 16.04 -3.84
C MET A 119 -3.24 14.69 -4.02
N ASP A 120 -2.87 14.01 -5.09
CA ASP A 120 -3.24 12.63 -5.34
C ASP A 120 -2.12 11.73 -4.84
N ILE A 121 -2.22 11.29 -3.58
CA ILE A 121 -1.19 10.47 -2.93
C ILE A 121 -1.41 9.02 -3.32
N ARG A 122 -0.42 8.42 -4.00
CA ARG A 122 -0.48 7.02 -4.40
C ARG A 122 -0.09 6.09 -3.26
N GLU A 123 1.02 6.37 -2.61
CA GLU A 123 1.56 5.53 -1.54
C GLU A 123 1.77 6.35 -0.27
N THR A 124 1.47 5.77 0.86
CA THR A 124 1.81 6.33 2.17
C THR A 124 2.49 5.28 3.02
N ALA A 125 3.65 5.63 3.56
CA ALA A 125 4.37 4.82 4.52
C ALA A 125 4.50 5.57 5.86
N MET A 126 4.19 4.90 6.97
CA MET A 126 4.31 5.52 8.28
C MET A 126 4.75 4.53 9.37
N GLY A 127 5.36 5.10 10.42
CA GLY A 127 5.70 4.37 11.65
C GLY A 127 5.17 5.11 12.87
N LEU A 128 4.23 4.50 13.61
CA LEU A 128 3.58 5.11 14.76
C LEU A 128 3.55 4.14 15.94
N SER A 129 4.18 4.55 17.06
CA SER A 129 4.22 3.73 18.29
C SER A 129 2.90 3.75 19.05
N ALA A 130 2.27 4.92 19.17
CA ALA A 130 0.99 5.15 19.80
C ALA A 130 0.36 6.40 19.18
N LEU A 131 -0.93 6.62 19.35
CA LEU A 131 -1.59 7.90 19.12
C LEU A 131 -1.80 8.58 20.46
N ASP A 132 -1.56 9.90 20.52
CA ASP A 132 -1.98 10.70 21.66
C ASP A 132 -3.42 11.26 21.44
N PRO A 133 -4.06 11.83 22.47
CA PRO A 133 -5.44 12.31 22.35
C PRO A 133 -5.62 13.41 21.28
N GLU A 134 -4.61 14.24 21.02
CA GLU A 134 -4.68 15.31 20.02
C GLU A 134 -4.62 14.71 18.61
N GLU A 135 -3.81 13.68 18.41
CA GLU A 135 -3.71 12.94 17.16
C GLU A 135 -4.98 12.14 16.87
N GLU A 136 -5.54 11.49 17.90
CA GLU A 136 -6.84 10.81 17.78
C GLU A 136 -7.95 11.82 17.43
N HIS A 137 -7.95 12.99 18.08
CA HIS A 137 -8.88 14.06 17.74
C HIS A 137 -8.68 14.52 16.29
N LEU A 138 -7.42 14.75 15.86
CA LEU A 138 -7.11 15.13 14.50
C LEU A 138 -7.67 14.10 13.49
N LEU A 139 -7.47 12.81 13.74
CA LEU A 139 -8.04 11.77 12.90
C LEU A 139 -9.58 11.88 12.86
N ASN A 140 -10.22 12.03 14.02
CA ASN A 140 -11.68 12.03 14.12
C ASN A 140 -12.37 13.20 13.43
N VAL A 141 -11.72 14.35 13.32
CA VAL A 141 -12.29 15.55 12.64
C VAL A 141 -12.07 15.55 11.13
N GLN A 142 -11.27 14.63 10.58
CA GLN A 142 -11.07 14.58 9.13
C GLN A 142 -12.34 14.16 8.39
N PRO A 143 -12.63 14.78 7.23
CA PRO A 143 -13.74 14.36 6.37
C PRO A 143 -13.62 12.89 5.93
N THR A 144 -14.73 12.20 5.81
CA THR A 144 -14.78 10.81 5.33
C THR A 144 -14.33 10.66 3.87
N THR A 145 -14.31 11.78 3.13
CA THR A 145 -13.84 11.82 1.74
C THR A 145 -12.33 11.97 1.61
N THR A 146 -11.62 12.15 2.73
CA THR A 146 -10.16 12.27 2.73
C THR A 146 -9.51 10.94 2.39
N VAL A 147 -8.61 10.94 1.40
CA VAL A 147 -7.86 9.76 0.98
C VAL A 147 -6.36 10.04 1.10
N ILE A 148 -5.69 9.33 1.99
CA ILE A 148 -4.24 9.49 2.22
C ILE A 148 -3.37 8.51 1.43
N ALA A 149 -3.95 7.43 0.89
CA ALA A 149 -3.27 6.49 0.01
C ALA A 149 -4.26 5.84 -0.94
N LYS A 150 -3.88 5.71 -2.22
CA LYS A 150 -4.71 5.09 -3.26
C LYS A 150 -4.22 3.72 -3.68
N ASP A 151 -2.91 3.54 -3.80
CA ASP A 151 -2.29 2.35 -4.35
C ASP A 151 -1.66 1.47 -3.27
N GLU A 152 -0.96 2.07 -2.30
CA GLU A 152 -0.31 1.32 -1.23
C GLU A 152 -0.29 2.10 0.10
N PHE A 153 -0.67 1.42 1.17
CA PHE A 153 -0.54 1.89 2.54
C PHE A 153 0.34 0.93 3.34
N CYS A 154 1.48 1.43 3.79
CA CYS A 154 2.43 0.70 4.62
C CYS A 154 2.52 1.34 6.00
N ILE A 155 2.23 0.59 7.05
CA ILE A 155 2.30 1.09 8.41
C ILE A 155 3.09 0.15 9.33
N ARG A 156 4.01 0.72 10.09
CA ARG A 156 4.59 0.09 11.28
C ARG A 156 3.89 0.64 12.50
N ALA A 157 3.13 -0.18 13.21
CA ALA A 157 2.29 0.27 14.30
C ALA A 157 2.65 -0.39 15.63
N GLY A 158 2.49 0.40 16.69
CA GLY A 158 2.63 -0.08 18.06
C GLY A 158 1.36 -0.76 18.58
N ALA A 159 0.19 -0.49 18.00
CA ALA A 159 -1.07 -1.10 18.38
C ALA A 159 -1.98 -1.25 17.16
N SER A 160 -2.81 -2.30 17.17
CA SER A 160 -3.80 -2.55 16.10
C SER A 160 -4.84 -1.44 15.95
N ALA A 161 -5.21 -0.78 17.04
CA ALA A 161 -6.12 0.36 17.01
C ALA A 161 -5.62 1.50 16.12
N ILE A 162 -4.30 1.72 16.06
CA ILE A 162 -3.69 2.72 15.17
C ILE A 162 -4.01 2.37 13.71
N VAL A 163 -3.79 1.11 13.32
CA VAL A 163 -4.04 0.64 11.95
C VAL A 163 -5.50 0.83 11.58
N SER A 164 -6.41 0.41 12.48
CA SER A 164 -7.86 0.53 12.28
C SER A 164 -8.31 1.98 12.10
N SER A 165 -7.69 2.92 12.83
CA SER A 165 -8.01 4.35 12.74
C SER A 165 -7.71 4.96 11.36
N PHE A 166 -6.77 4.37 10.60
CA PHE A 166 -6.40 4.86 9.27
C PHE A 166 -7.19 4.21 8.13
N LEU A 167 -7.83 3.05 8.34
CA LEU A 167 -8.53 2.33 7.25
C LEU A 167 -9.55 3.20 6.50
N ARG A 168 -10.28 4.04 7.21
CA ARG A 168 -11.32 4.90 6.61
C ARG A 168 -10.77 5.96 5.65
N PHE A 169 -9.46 6.21 5.68
CA PHE A 169 -8.77 7.15 4.82
C PHE A 169 -8.08 6.48 3.63
N LEU A 170 -8.29 5.20 3.46
CA LEU A 170 -7.72 4.44 2.35
C LEU A 170 -8.78 4.21 1.29
N ARG A 171 -8.35 4.19 0.04
CA ARG A 171 -9.21 3.82 -1.07
C ARG A 171 -9.41 2.30 -1.10
N PRO A 172 -10.63 1.77 -1.35
CA PRO A 172 -10.78 0.37 -1.74
C PRO A 172 -9.90 0.05 -2.95
N GLY A 173 -9.18 -1.06 -2.90
CA GLY A 173 -8.16 -1.40 -3.90
C GLY A 173 -6.73 -0.91 -3.55
N CYS A 174 -6.53 -0.29 -2.39
CA CYS A 174 -5.22 0.02 -1.85
C CYS A 174 -4.55 -1.24 -1.29
N ARG A 175 -3.29 -1.48 -1.63
CA ARG A 175 -2.47 -2.53 -1.01
C ARG A 175 -2.22 -2.24 0.46
N LEU A 176 -2.29 -3.25 1.30
CA LEU A 176 -2.10 -3.10 2.75
C LEU A 176 -0.86 -3.85 3.21
N ARG A 177 0.07 -3.11 3.81
CA ARG A 177 1.23 -3.67 4.50
C ARG A 177 1.25 -3.18 5.94
N VAL A 178 1.15 -4.09 6.86
CA VAL A 178 1.18 -3.79 8.30
C VAL A 178 2.31 -4.55 8.94
N TYR A 179 3.13 -3.85 9.69
CA TYR A 179 4.24 -4.44 10.44
C TYR A 179 4.15 -4.00 11.90
N PRO A 180 4.35 -4.90 12.87
CA PRO A 180 4.50 -4.50 14.26
C PRO A 180 5.81 -3.71 14.44
N LEU A 181 5.86 -2.81 15.38
CA LEU A 181 7.13 -2.24 15.82
C LEU A 181 7.99 -3.33 16.47
N ARG A 182 9.31 -3.28 16.22
CA ARG A 182 10.26 -4.38 16.51
C ARG A 182 10.24 -4.94 17.92
N GLU A 183 9.73 -4.23 18.90
CA GLU A 183 9.77 -4.60 20.32
C GLU A 183 8.41 -5.05 20.87
N GLN A 184 7.35 -5.07 20.07
CA GLN A 184 6.03 -5.41 20.57
C GLN A 184 5.73 -6.90 20.42
N LYS A 185 5.90 -7.62 21.52
CA LYS A 185 5.32 -8.96 21.66
C LYS A 185 3.81 -8.85 21.77
N GLY A 186 3.08 -9.64 20.95
CA GLY A 186 1.62 -9.73 21.02
C GLY A 186 0.85 -8.70 20.19
N PHE A 187 1.47 -8.09 19.17
CA PHE A 187 0.71 -7.32 18.19
C PHE A 187 -0.28 -8.25 17.47
N PHE A 188 -1.54 -7.82 17.42
CA PHE A 188 -2.63 -8.64 16.93
C PHE A 188 -3.69 -7.78 16.27
N LEU A 189 -4.08 -8.11 15.04
CA LEU A 189 -5.26 -7.53 14.40
C LEU A 189 -6.48 -8.40 14.71
N ASP A 190 -7.46 -7.81 15.36
CA ASP A 190 -8.68 -8.52 15.73
C ASP A 190 -9.59 -8.81 14.52
N THR A 191 -10.59 -9.65 14.74
CA THR A 191 -11.55 -10.06 13.70
C THR A 191 -12.25 -8.87 13.04
N ARG A 192 -12.55 -7.80 13.77
CA ARG A 192 -13.29 -6.63 13.26
C ARG A 192 -12.50 -5.85 12.22
N PHE A 193 -11.18 -5.90 12.28
CA PHE A 193 -10.34 -5.29 11.26
C PHE A 193 -10.63 -5.88 9.89
N PHE A 194 -10.90 -7.18 9.84
CA PHE A 194 -11.12 -7.93 8.60
C PHE A 194 -12.54 -7.80 8.05
N ASP A 195 -13.46 -7.11 8.72
CA ASP A 195 -14.80 -6.79 8.20
C ASP A 195 -14.78 -5.53 7.32
N SER A 196 -13.65 -4.84 7.23
CA SER A 196 -13.52 -3.61 6.45
C SER A 196 -13.55 -3.88 4.94
N VAL A 197 -14.39 -3.12 4.23
CA VAL A 197 -14.44 -3.14 2.74
C VAL A 197 -13.08 -2.82 2.11
N VAL A 198 -12.27 -1.98 2.75
CA VAL A 198 -10.91 -1.67 2.29
C VAL A 198 -10.02 -2.90 2.34
N VAL A 199 -10.13 -3.71 3.40
CA VAL A 199 -9.37 -4.95 3.55
C VAL A 199 -9.83 -5.98 2.52
N HIS A 200 -11.15 -6.18 2.36
CA HIS A 200 -11.69 -7.13 1.38
C HIS A 200 -11.30 -6.78 -0.06
N ALA A 201 -11.31 -5.49 -0.40
CA ALA A 201 -10.98 -5.01 -1.75
C ALA A 201 -9.48 -4.78 -1.98
N SER A 202 -8.64 -5.03 -0.98
CA SER A 202 -7.18 -4.89 -1.15
C SER A 202 -6.65 -5.92 -2.14
N PRO A 203 -5.86 -5.53 -3.13
CA PRO A 203 -5.26 -6.46 -4.09
C PRO A 203 -4.11 -7.27 -3.49
N ALA A 204 -3.46 -6.74 -2.44
CA ALA A 204 -2.37 -7.41 -1.74
C ALA A 204 -2.36 -7.07 -0.26
N ILE A 205 -2.18 -8.09 0.58
CA ILE A 205 -2.13 -8.01 2.04
C ILE A 205 -0.83 -8.65 2.52
N ASP A 206 -0.05 -7.88 3.31
CA ASP A 206 1.19 -8.35 3.91
C ASP A 206 1.16 -8.06 5.43
N PHE A 207 0.82 -9.11 6.22
CA PHE A 207 0.68 -9.09 7.68
C PHE A 207 1.46 -10.28 8.27
N ASP A 208 2.79 -10.20 8.27
CA ASP A 208 3.65 -11.27 8.80
C ASP A 208 3.66 -11.32 10.34
N PHE A 209 2.46 -11.42 10.93
CA PHE A 209 2.19 -11.58 12.36
C PHE A 209 0.81 -12.20 12.57
N THR A 210 0.52 -12.64 13.81
CA THR A 210 -0.73 -13.32 14.16
C THR A 210 -1.93 -12.40 14.01
N THR A 211 -2.96 -12.89 13.30
CA THR A 211 -4.22 -12.18 13.05
C THR A 211 -5.43 -12.97 13.52
N GLY A 212 -6.56 -12.26 13.71
CA GLY A 212 -7.84 -12.85 14.08
C GLY A 212 -8.74 -13.19 12.89
N ALA A 213 -8.22 -13.20 11.67
CA ALA A 213 -9.00 -13.53 10.47
C ALA A 213 -9.63 -14.92 10.58
N THR A 214 -10.88 -15.05 10.14
CA THR A 214 -11.67 -16.29 10.16
C THR A 214 -11.83 -16.87 8.76
N ASP A 215 -12.34 -18.11 8.66
CA ASP A 215 -12.66 -18.78 7.39
C ASP A 215 -13.54 -17.92 6.49
N ASP A 216 -14.62 -17.37 7.04
CA ASP A 216 -15.57 -16.57 6.27
C ASP A 216 -14.94 -15.28 5.74
N GLN A 217 -14.05 -14.66 6.52
CA GLN A 217 -13.37 -13.43 6.14
C GLN A 217 -12.32 -13.64 5.06
N ILE A 218 -11.45 -14.66 5.21
CA ILE A 218 -10.38 -14.91 4.23
C ILE A 218 -10.93 -15.29 2.85
N VAL A 219 -12.07 -15.94 2.82
CA VAL A 219 -12.76 -16.29 1.56
C VAL A 219 -13.31 -15.04 0.86
N LEU A 220 -13.67 -13.98 1.60
CA LEU A 220 -14.16 -12.72 1.03
C LEU A 220 -13.06 -11.85 0.41
N PHE A 221 -11.79 -12.08 0.72
CA PHE A 221 -10.70 -11.28 0.18
C PHE A 221 -10.60 -11.42 -1.32
N GLN A 222 -10.48 -10.30 -2.00
CA GLN A 222 -10.26 -10.22 -3.45
C GLN A 222 -8.77 -10.05 -3.80
N CYS A 223 -7.91 -10.33 -2.83
CA CYS A 223 -6.47 -10.26 -3.00
C CYS A 223 -5.97 -11.31 -3.99
N TYR A 224 -4.92 -10.96 -4.72
CA TYR A 224 -4.11 -11.92 -5.46
C TYR A 224 -2.78 -12.24 -4.76
N ASP A 225 -2.36 -11.40 -3.79
CA ASP A 225 -1.18 -11.62 -2.95
C ASP A 225 -1.58 -11.55 -1.47
N ILE A 226 -1.31 -12.61 -0.70
CA ILE A 226 -1.56 -12.66 0.75
C ILE A 226 -0.35 -13.25 1.47
N THR A 227 0.13 -12.55 2.48
CA THR A 227 1.04 -13.08 3.49
C THR A 227 0.45 -12.80 4.87
N MET A 228 0.04 -13.85 5.58
CA MET A 228 -0.63 -13.71 6.88
C MET A 228 -0.37 -14.90 7.81
N CYS A 229 -0.33 -14.62 9.12
CA CYS A 229 -0.45 -15.67 10.14
C CYS A 229 -1.90 -15.75 10.64
N VAL A 230 -2.58 -16.87 10.36
CA VAL A 230 -4.05 -17.03 10.45
C VAL A 230 -4.45 -18.27 11.26
N PRO A 231 -4.24 -18.27 12.58
CA PRO A 231 -4.49 -19.46 13.42
C PRO A 231 -5.95 -19.92 13.46
N ASN A 232 -6.88 -19.05 13.09
CA ASN A 232 -8.32 -19.36 13.08
C ASN A 232 -8.84 -19.81 11.71
N VAL A 233 -7.95 -19.96 10.72
CA VAL A 233 -8.31 -20.42 9.37
C VAL A 233 -8.10 -21.91 9.27
N THR A 234 -9.09 -22.62 8.73
CA THR A 234 -9.10 -24.06 8.60
C THR A 234 -8.78 -24.53 7.17
N ALA A 235 -8.45 -25.82 7.01
CA ALA A 235 -8.26 -26.43 5.71
C ALA A 235 -9.48 -26.25 4.78
N LYS A 236 -10.69 -26.18 5.33
CA LYS A 236 -11.93 -25.98 4.59
C LYS A 236 -11.96 -24.63 3.86
N ALA A 237 -11.52 -23.54 4.48
CA ALA A 237 -11.46 -22.25 3.83
C ALA A 237 -10.42 -22.24 2.71
N ILE A 238 -9.25 -22.86 2.93
CA ILE A 238 -8.20 -22.97 1.92
C ILE A 238 -8.69 -23.80 0.73
N ASN A 239 -9.36 -24.94 0.99
CA ASN A 239 -9.97 -25.76 -0.05
C ASN A 239 -10.97 -24.95 -0.88
N ARG A 240 -11.86 -24.17 -0.24
CA ARG A 240 -12.80 -23.31 -0.95
C ARG A 240 -12.09 -22.27 -1.83
N ILE A 241 -11.01 -21.66 -1.35
CA ILE A 241 -10.19 -20.72 -2.14
C ILE A 241 -9.63 -21.42 -3.39
N ILE A 242 -9.13 -22.65 -3.24
CA ILE A 242 -8.60 -23.44 -4.36
C ILE A 242 -9.72 -23.78 -5.37
N LEU A 243 -10.88 -24.20 -4.89
CA LEU A 243 -12.03 -24.50 -5.76
C LEU A 243 -12.49 -23.25 -6.52
N GLU A 244 -12.58 -22.08 -5.87
CA GLU A 244 -12.89 -20.81 -6.54
C GLU A 244 -11.84 -20.43 -7.59
N TRP A 245 -10.56 -20.73 -7.35
CA TRP A 245 -9.48 -20.54 -8.32
C TRP A 245 -9.61 -21.51 -9.51
N LEU A 246 -9.94 -22.78 -9.27
CA LEU A 246 -10.19 -23.78 -10.32
C LEU A 246 -11.35 -23.38 -11.22
N GLU A 247 -12.40 -22.79 -10.65
CA GLU A 247 -13.55 -22.26 -11.38
C GLU A 247 -13.29 -20.93 -12.11
N GLY A 248 -12.08 -20.35 -11.97
CA GLY A 248 -11.72 -19.06 -12.55
C GLY A 248 -12.37 -17.85 -11.88
N LYS A 249 -12.96 -18.02 -10.69
CA LYS A 249 -13.62 -16.97 -9.91
C LYS A 249 -12.62 -16.13 -9.08
N ARG A 250 -11.40 -16.63 -8.90
CA ARG A 250 -10.36 -16.03 -8.08
C ARG A 250 -9.02 -16.03 -8.82
N GLU A 251 -8.28 -14.96 -8.65
CA GLU A 251 -6.87 -14.87 -9.04
C GLU A 251 -5.98 -15.08 -7.83
N ILE A 252 -4.93 -15.89 -7.97
CA ILE A 252 -3.93 -16.13 -6.95
C ILE A 252 -2.56 -15.98 -7.62
N ASN A 253 -1.72 -15.10 -7.07
CA ASN A 253 -0.31 -15.04 -7.41
C ASN A 253 0.50 -15.73 -6.31
N VAL A 254 0.37 -15.23 -5.07
CA VAL A 254 1.04 -15.79 -3.90
C VAL A 254 0.14 -15.70 -2.68
N TYR A 255 -0.23 -16.86 -2.11
CA TYR A 255 -0.83 -16.93 -0.79
C TYR A 255 0.13 -17.67 0.14
N ALA A 256 0.65 -16.98 1.15
CA ALA A 256 1.48 -17.53 2.21
C ALA A 256 0.72 -17.44 3.55
N LEU A 257 0.04 -18.51 3.91
CA LEU A 257 -0.75 -18.64 5.12
C LEU A 257 0.04 -19.42 6.17
N LYS A 258 0.33 -18.82 7.31
CA LYS A 258 1.12 -19.35 8.41
C LYS A 258 0.26 -19.52 9.67
N GLY A 259 0.77 -20.24 10.66
CA GLY A 259 0.11 -20.43 11.95
C GLY A 259 -1.20 -21.19 11.87
N LEU A 260 -1.44 -21.89 10.79
CA LEU A 260 -2.58 -22.78 10.63
C LEU A 260 -2.52 -23.88 11.69
N GLY A 261 -3.67 -24.30 12.20
CA GLY A 261 -3.71 -25.50 13.02
C GLY A 261 -3.22 -26.72 12.22
N ASN A 262 -3.37 -27.91 12.78
CA ASN A 262 -3.00 -29.17 12.09
C ASN A 262 -3.83 -29.32 10.80
N VAL A 263 -3.36 -28.73 9.71
CA VAL A 263 -3.96 -28.86 8.38
C VAL A 263 -3.27 -29.96 7.61
N THR A 264 -4.05 -30.79 6.93
CA THR A 264 -3.50 -31.86 6.10
C THR A 264 -3.71 -31.55 4.62
N LYS A 265 -2.78 -32.03 3.80
CA LYS A 265 -2.87 -31.93 2.35
C LYS A 265 -4.16 -32.54 1.81
N THR A 266 -4.62 -33.66 2.41
CA THR A 266 -5.85 -34.35 2.02
C THR A 266 -7.09 -33.49 2.25
N GLU A 267 -7.17 -32.77 3.38
CA GLU A 267 -8.29 -31.87 3.67
C GLU A 267 -8.29 -30.65 2.75
N ILE A 268 -7.11 -30.05 2.51
CA ILE A 268 -6.97 -28.90 1.63
C ILE A 268 -7.32 -29.23 0.18
N LEU A 269 -6.98 -30.43 -0.29
CA LEU A 269 -7.21 -30.89 -1.65
C LEU A 269 -8.44 -31.81 -1.79
N GLN A 270 -9.37 -31.77 -0.83
CA GLN A 270 -10.61 -32.51 -0.93
C GLN A 270 -11.38 -32.10 -2.19
N ASP A 271 -11.84 -33.08 -2.98
CA ASP A 271 -12.58 -32.89 -4.24
C ASP A 271 -11.83 -32.07 -5.31
N VAL A 272 -10.50 -31.96 -5.18
CA VAL A 272 -9.62 -31.26 -6.13
C VAL A 272 -8.90 -32.27 -7.02
N GLU A 273 -9.03 -32.12 -8.34
CA GLU A 273 -8.25 -32.90 -9.28
C GLU A 273 -6.81 -32.41 -9.33
N VAL A 274 -5.87 -33.27 -8.98
CA VAL A 274 -4.45 -32.96 -8.95
C VAL A 274 -3.77 -33.45 -10.21
N VAL A 275 -2.84 -32.65 -10.74
CA VAL A 275 -1.98 -33.06 -11.85
C VAL A 275 -0.78 -33.82 -11.27
N PRO A 276 -0.45 -35.03 -11.79
CA PRO A 276 0.76 -35.73 -11.40
C PRO A 276 2.00 -34.82 -11.54
N TRP A 277 2.84 -34.76 -10.50
CA TRP A 277 3.91 -33.75 -10.40
C TRP A 277 4.85 -33.72 -11.62
N GLU A 278 5.24 -34.89 -12.11
CA GLU A 278 6.07 -35.01 -13.31
C GLU A 278 5.39 -34.42 -14.55
N LYS A 279 4.10 -34.70 -14.72
CA LYS A 279 3.29 -34.11 -15.81
C LYS A 279 3.17 -32.60 -15.64
N PHE A 280 2.91 -32.15 -14.42
CA PHE A 280 2.79 -30.72 -14.10
C PHE A 280 4.09 -29.98 -14.47
N LEU A 281 5.25 -30.49 -14.06
CA LEU A 281 6.54 -29.91 -14.41
C LEU A 281 6.74 -29.81 -15.93
N THR A 282 6.33 -30.83 -16.71
CA THR A 282 6.44 -30.74 -18.18
C THR A 282 5.52 -29.68 -18.78
N MET A 283 4.39 -29.40 -18.15
CA MET A 283 3.42 -28.38 -18.62
C MET A 283 3.91 -26.96 -18.36
N ILE A 284 4.61 -26.72 -17.25
CA ILE A 284 5.14 -25.38 -16.89
C ILE A 284 6.53 -25.13 -17.46
N TYR A 285 7.25 -26.14 -17.93
CA TYR A 285 8.69 -26.09 -18.29
C TYR A 285 9.01 -25.51 -19.67
N ASN A 286 8.11 -24.78 -20.28
CA ASN A 286 8.36 -24.14 -21.58
C ASN A 286 9.12 -22.80 -21.49
N GLY A 287 9.75 -22.48 -20.36
CA GLY A 287 10.50 -21.26 -20.18
C GLY A 287 11.34 -21.29 -18.91
N ASP A 288 12.34 -20.47 -18.84
CA ASP A 288 13.41 -20.34 -17.85
C ASP A 288 12.97 -20.26 -16.37
N TRP A 289 12.69 -21.41 -15.79
CA TRP A 289 12.24 -21.55 -14.39
C TRP A 289 13.42 -21.72 -13.43
N TRP A 290 14.04 -20.65 -13.01
CA TRP A 290 15.24 -20.72 -12.15
C TRP A 290 15.01 -20.38 -10.67
N GLY A 291 13.81 -20.02 -10.25
CA GLY A 291 13.56 -19.44 -8.90
C GLY A 291 13.12 -20.41 -7.80
N LEU A 292 12.29 -21.38 -8.08
CA LEU A 292 11.74 -22.27 -7.05
C LEU A 292 12.55 -23.58 -6.98
N ARG A 293 13.45 -23.67 -6.02
CA ARG A 293 14.00 -24.97 -5.58
C ARG A 293 12.93 -25.74 -4.82
N LEU A 294 11.91 -26.22 -5.54
CA LEU A 294 10.97 -27.17 -4.97
C LEU A 294 11.67 -28.51 -4.86
N ASN A 295 11.88 -28.98 -3.64
CA ASN A 295 12.34 -30.33 -3.42
C ASN A 295 11.33 -31.30 -4.03
N GLN A 296 11.81 -32.28 -4.79
CA GLN A 296 10.94 -33.27 -5.44
C GLN A 296 10.06 -33.95 -4.40
N GLY A 297 8.74 -33.79 -4.53
CA GLY A 297 7.75 -34.45 -3.69
C GLY A 297 6.98 -33.58 -2.69
N GLU A 298 7.37 -32.30 -2.47
CA GLU A 298 6.70 -31.45 -1.49
C GLU A 298 5.49 -30.68 -2.07
N GLY A 299 5.48 -30.38 -3.39
CA GLY A 299 4.43 -29.62 -4.04
C GLY A 299 3.33 -30.47 -4.66
N THR A 300 2.18 -29.88 -4.86
CA THR A 300 1.08 -30.42 -5.68
C THR A 300 0.74 -29.42 -6.76
N GLY A 301 0.74 -29.85 -8.02
CA GLY A 301 0.38 -29.05 -9.16
C GLY A 301 -1.11 -29.09 -9.45
N LEU A 302 -1.71 -27.95 -9.72
CA LEU A 302 -3.10 -27.79 -10.17
C LEU A 302 -3.14 -27.03 -11.49
N TYR A 303 -4.13 -27.32 -12.32
CA TYR A 303 -4.35 -26.65 -13.60
C TYR A 303 -5.85 -26.43 -13.83
N ASN A 304 -6.24 -25.19 -14.11
CA ASN A 304 -7.65 -24.81 -14.33
C ASN A 304 -8.01 -24.60 -15.81
N GLY A 305 -7.19 -25.08 -16.74
CA GLY A 305 -7.38 -24.88 -18.17
C GLY A 305 -6.65 -23.66 -18.74
N ALA A 306 -6.29 -22.69 -17.91
CA ALA A 306 -5.62 -21.44 -18.31
C ALA A 306 -4.36 -21.11 -17.49
N ARG A 307 -4.38 -21.44 -16.19
CA ARG A 307 -3.32 -21.08 -15.23
C ARG A 307 -2.89 -22.29 -14.43
N PHE A 308 -1.70 -22.17 -13.84
CA PHE A 308 -1.11 -23.18 -12.98
C PHE A 308 -1.06 -22.67 -11.54
N LEU A 309 -1.20 -23.56 -10.58
CA LEU A 309 -1.05 -23.28 -9.15
C LEU A 309 -0.24 -24.40 -8.50
N ILE A 310 0.71 -24.01 -7.67
CA ILE A 310 1.47 -24.93 -6.83
C ILE A 310 0.93 -24.81 -5.40
N VAL A 311 0.59 -25.93 -4.80
CA VAL A 311 0.14 -26.02 -3.41
C VAL A 311 1.23 -26.70 -2.59
N LEU A 312 1.79 -25.95 -1.63
CA LEU A 312 2.75 -26.45 -0.64
C LEU A 312 2.06 -26.48 0.72
N VAL A 313 2.06 -27.61 1.39
CA VAL A 313 1.47 -27.80 2.72
C VAL A 313 2.52 -28.31 3.67
N GLU A 314 2.76 -27.56 4.72
CA GLU A 314 3.59 -27.93 5.86
C GLU A 314 2.71 -28.08 7.10
N THR A 315 3.29 -28.44 8.24
CA THR A 315 2.52 -28.76 9.46
C THR A 315 1.62 -27.61 9.93
N ASP A 316 2.06 -26.36 9.76
CA ASP A 316 1.39 -25.16 10.25
C ASP A 316 1.28 -24.06 9.18
N SER A 317 1.54 -24.40 7.93
CA SER A 317 1.48 -23.42 6.83
C SER A 317 0.96 -24.02 5.53
N CYS A 318 0.38 -23.15 4.71
CA CYS A 318 0.00 -23.46 3.34
C CYS A 318 0.44 -22.33 2.42
N GLN A 319 1.06 -22.68 1.30
CA GLN A 319 1.39 -21.73 0.25
C GLN A 319 0.70 -22.14 -1.05
N LEU A 320 0.08 -21.15 -1.68
CA LEU A 320 -0.53 -21.25 -3.01
C LEU A 320 0.26 -20.30 -3.91
N LEU A 321 0.92 -20.82 -4.93
CA LEU A 321 1.86 -20.06 -5.74
C LEU A 321 1.53 -20.18 -7.22
N ASP A 322 1.28 -19.06 -7.90
CA ASP A 322 1.30 -19.03 -9.35
C ASP A 322 2.76 -19.12 -9.81
N PRO A 323 3.11 -20.14 -10.55
CA PRO A 323 4.48 -20.36 -10.97
C PRO A 323 5.06 -19.23 -11.83
N TYR A 324 4.29 -18.54 -12.59
CA TYR A 324 4.75 -17.44 -13.45
C TYR A 324 4.90 -16.10 -12.72
N PHE A 325 4.46 -16.02 -11.47
CA PHE A 325 4.51 -14.76 -10.69
C PHE A 325 5.71 -14.66 -9.76
N CYS A 326 6.36 -15.77 -9.46
CA CYS A 326 7.51 -15.82 -8.53
C CYS A 326 8.82 -15.24 -9.11
N GLU A 327 8.82 -14.77 -10.38
CA GLU A 327 10.01 -14.26 -11.08
C GLU A 327 10.17 -12.71 -11.01
N LYS A 328 9.38 -12.01 -10.25
CA LYS A 328 9.48 -10.54 -10.12
C LYS A 328 9.82 -10.10 -8.70
#